data_53ad2b880763b928fad89d8b9c386327
#
_entry.id   53ad2b880763b928fad89d8b9c386327
#
_cell.length_a   1.000
_cell.length_b   1.000
_cell.length_c   1.000
_cell.angle_alpha   90.00
_cell.angle_beta   90.00
_cell.angle_gamma   90.00
#
_symmetry.space_group_name_H-M   'P 1'
#
loop_
_entity.id
_entity.type
_entity.pdbx_description
1 polymer ?
#
loop_
_entity_poly.entity_id
_entity_poly.type
_entity_poly.pdbx_seq_one_letter_code
_entity_poly.pdbx_strand_id
1 'polypeptide(L)'
;PAPTTADPTTFSAERAMAAINRLADEPHSVLRREAHDRARDDVVGMFSDLGYTAEVHSDPMFDLSDPADKRIFDGLSAEQQAVLKDAPAETIVVDVPGKSEHTMALMAHYDSATVEADESGHQHITDGTSLGAADDGYGVAAIVETLRALKADGRQPENSLKIVITDGEEIGLVGARNEMRHHRADYENVDLVLNLEARGTSGPALMFETSSNNSAVAGYFLSHVKQPVAGSLLPSLYAHMPNTTDMAAFIPEGFTVLNIAAIGDAEHYHHPTDAPRYVDHSTLQHYGDQVLGLTRAWAFDGQAPTLTADGDLHFFQLWRGMTVSYPATVGTGLGCLAIIAALGVVAVRARSLRWKRVLGSVWGLTWRAAFASAAARLVQRGAMAMKWAPESGLGPNPLLVWMFAGGALIGAGLTTHFVVRRWKEGTGQGTLAAVLLLLAAACVPLMVLVSGAAYVLVLPTLALALTALAPRRVRPVVGALAAFSIVAILAPAVLLIHEMLSLTAVWVTVFFAIVPVAPLALVLLQAGSRRTRSTTVWTTSSSDAVPDSAATAGRAAATA
;
A
#
# COMPACT_ATOMS: atom_id res chain seq x y z
N PRO A 1 -0.76 9.26 21.40
CA PRO A 1 -1.36 8.16 22.18
C PRO A 1 -2.21 8.70 23.32
N ALA A 2 -3.33 8.02 23.60
CA ALA A 2 -4.18 8.37 24.73
C ALA A 2 -3.60 7.78 26.03
N PRO A 3 -3.61 8.55 27.13
CA PRO A 3 -3.06 8.11 28.41
C PRO A 3 -3.97 7.04 29.07
N THR A 4 -3.45 6.36 30.09
CA THR A 4 -4.22 5.38 30.88
C THR A 4 -5.47 5.98 31.53
N THR A 5 -5.46 7.29 31.80
CA THR A 5 -6.57 8.07 32.40
C THR A 5 -7.59 8.57 31.38
N ALA A 6 -7.43 8.25 30.07
CA ALA A 6 -8.40 8.60 29.06
C ALA A 6 -9.77 7.99 29.36
N ASP A 7 -10.82 8.55 28.74
CA ASP A 7 -12.18 8.04 28.87
C ASP A 7 -12.20 6.52 28.72
N PRO A 8 -12.82 5.79 29.66
CA PRO A 8 -12.79 4.33 29.64
C PRO A 8 -13.48 3.73 28.42
N THR A 9 -14.35 4.47 27.72
CA THR A 9 -15.00 3.99 26.49
C THR A 9 -14.14 4.21 25.24
N THR A 10 -13.00 4.90 25.33
CA THR A 10 -12.07 5.12 24.22
C THR A 10 -10.91 4.13 24.25
N PHE A 11 -10.30 3.90 23.12
CA PHE A 11 -9.04 3.16 23.04
C PHE A 11 -7.91 3.98 23.66
N SER A 12 -7.02 3.33 24.41
CA SER A 12 -5.80 3.92 24.93
C SER A 12 -4.60 3.04 24.66
N ALA A 13 -3.67 3.54 23.87
CA ALA A 13 -2.41 2.85 23.62
C ALA A 13 -1.63 2.56 24.90
N GLU A 14 -1.66 3.49 25.86
CA GLU A 14 -0.96 3.31 27.14
C GLU A 14 -1.57 2.18 27.99
N ARG A 15 -2.88 1.93 27.89
CA ARG A 15 -3.52 0.78 28.53
C ARG A 15 -3.23 -0.50 27.75
N ALA A 16 -3.30 -0.45 26.42
CA ALA A 16 -3.04 -1.57 25.53
C ALA A 16 -1.60 -2.11 25.66
N MET A 17 -0.62 -1.25 25.96
CA MET A 17 0.76 -1.67 26.23
C MET A 17 0.88 -2.70 27.35
N ALA A 18 -0.07 -2.77 28.29
CA ALA A 18 -0.05 -3.78 29.35
C ALA A 18 -0.22 -5.20 28.78
N ALA A 19 -1.04 -5.37 27.75
CA ALA A 19 -1.20 -6.65 27.06
C ALA A 19 0.06 -7.02 26.28
N ILE A 20 0.66 -6.07 25.55
CA ILE A 20 1.92 -6.30 24.82
C ILE A 20 3.04 -6.70 25.80
N ASN A 21 3.21 -5.96 26.89
CA ASN A 21 4.25 -6.25 27.88
C ASN A 21 4.07 -7.64 28.55
N ARG A 22 2.83 -8.11 28.68
CA ARG A 22 2.54 -9.41 29.25
C ARG A 22 2.80 -10.53 28.24
N LEU A 23 2.38 -10.38 26.98
CA LEU A 23 2.59 -11.36 25.94
C LEU A 23 4.05 -11.46 25.50
N ALA A 24 4.71 -10.34 25.29
CA ALA A 24 6.07 -10.23 24.74
C ALA A 24 7.16 -10.18 25.82
N ASP A 25 6.99 -10.89 26.94
CA ASP A 25 7.98 -10.96 28.03
C ASP A 25 9.19 -11.82 27.62
N GLU A 26 8.97 -12.88 26.88
CA GLU A 26 10.00 -13.75 26.31
C GLU A 26 9.60 -14.27 24.92
N PRO A 27 10.57 -14.75 24.09
CA PRO A 27 10.22 -15.43 22.83
C PRO A 27 9.36 -16.66 23.11
N HIS A 28 8.21 -16.76 22.41
CA HIS A 28 7.19 -17.77 22.65
C HIS A 28 6.70 -18.43 21.36
N SER A 29 7.64 -18.74 20.47
CA SER A 29 7.32 -19.51 19.26
C SER A 29 6.80 -20.92 19.61
N VAL A 30 6.10 -21.56 18.68
CA VAL A 30 5.59 -22.93 18.86
C VAL A 30 6.67 -23.96 19.19
N LEU A 31 7.94 -23.69 18.88
CA LEU A 31 9.08 -24.54 19.23
C LEU A 31 9.56 -24.36 20.67
N ARG A 32 9.20 -23.25 21.33
CA ARG A 32 9.53 -22.94 22.73
C ARG A 32 8.38 -23.30 23.66
N ARG A 33 8.00 -24.58 23.70
CA ARG A 33 6.75 -25.06 24.30
C ARG A 33 6.37 -24.46 25.66
N GLU A 34 7.31 -24.39 26.61
CA GLU A 34 7.01 -23.83 27.95
C GLU A 34 6.67 -22.34 27.90
N ALA A 35 7.40 -21.55 27.12
CA ALA A 35 7.13 -20.11 26.94
C ALA A 35 5.83 -19.92 26.14
N HIS A 36 5.62 -20.74 25.12
CA HIS A 36 4.42 -20.75 24.31
C HIS A 36 3.15 -21.05 25.12
N ASP A 37 3.19 -22.08 25.98
CA ASP A 37 2.08 -22.40 26.87
C ASP A 37 1.80 -21.26 27.85
N ARG A 38 2.85 -20.57 28.37
CA ARG A 38 2.67 -19.37 29.22
C ARG A 38 2.00 -18.24 28.43
N ALA A 39 2.42 -17.99 27.20
CA ALA A 39 1.83 -16.95 26.35
C ALA A 39 0.35 -17.20 26.10
N ARG A 40 -0.04 -18.46 25.78
CA ARG A 40 -1.46 -18.87 25.70
C ARG A 40 -2.20 -18.58 27.01
N ASP A 41 -1.66 -19.00 28.15
CA ASP A 41 -2.30 -18.81 29.45
C ASP A 41 -2.40 -17.31 29.82
N ASP A 42 -1.44 -16.51 29.43
CA ASP A 42 -1.46 -15.06 29.58
C ASP A 42 -2.58 -14.42 28.76
N VAL A 43 -2.77 -14.83 27.51
CA VAL A 43 -3.87 -14.33 26.67
C VAL A 43 -5.23 -14.74 27.23
N VAL A 44 -5.39 -16.02 27.63
CA VAL A 44 -6.60 -16.49 28.34
C VAL A 44 -6.86 -15.66 29.61
N GLY A 45 -5.80 -15.38 30.38
CA GLY A 45 -5.87 -14.54 31.56
C GLY A 45 -6.33 -13.12 31.27
N MET A 46 -5.86 -12.50 30.17
CA MET A 46 -6.28 -11.15 29.77
C MET A 46 -7.80 -11.06 29.53
N PHE A 47 -8.38 -12.05 28.87
CA PHE A 47 -9.83 -12.12 28.66
C PHE A 47 -10.58 -12.41 29.95
N SER A 48 -10.04 -13.29 30.80
CA SER A 48 -10.60 -13.60 32.13
C SER A 48 -10.61 -12.38 33.05
N ASP A 49 -9.55 -11.56 33.04
CA ASP A 49 -9.46 -10.30 33.79
C ASP A 49 -10.55 -9.30 33.36
N LEU A 50 -10.99 -9.36 32.10
CA LEU A 50 -12.12 -8.61 31.59
C LEU A 50 -13.48 -9.27 31.89
N GLY A 51 -13.48 -10.47 32.49
CA GLY A 51 -14.69 -11.24 32.83
C GLY A 51 -15.32 -11.97 31.64
N TYR A 52 -14.55 -12.27 30.62
CA TYR A 52 -14.93 -13.16 29.52
C TYR A 52 -14.41 -14.56 29.80
N THR A 53 -15.12 -15.56 29.30
CA THR A 53 -14.67 -16.95 29.32
C THR A 53 -14.07 -17.31 27.98
N ALA A 54 -12.82 -17.72 27.99
CA ALA A 54 -12.15 -18.23 26.81
C ALA A 54 -12.30 -19.76 26.73
N GLU A 55 -12.57 -20.26 25.54
CA GLU A 55 -12.46 -21.66 25.16
C GLU A 55 -11.15 -21.84 24.40
N VAL A 56 -10.50 -22.98 24.57
CA VAL A 56 -9.27 -23.33 23.88
C VAL A 56 -9.56 -24.52 22.97
N HIS A 57 -9.52 -24.31 21.67
CA HIS A 57 -9.58 -25.36 20.68
C HIS A 57 -8.19 -25.98 20.54
N SER A 58 -8.07 -27.23 20.92
CA SER A 58 -6.80 -27.96 20.95
C SER A 58 -6.81 -29.05 19.89
N ASP A 59 -6.12 -28.80 18.80
CA ASP A 59 -6.04 -29.65 17.61
C ASP A 59 -4.59 -30.09 17.34
N PRO A 60 -4.34 -31.13 16.54
CA PRO A 60 -2.99 -31.48 16.15
C PRO A 60 -2.27 -30.33 15.47
N MET A 61 -0.99 -30.08 15.82
CA MET A 61 -0.18 -29.06 15.15
C MET A 61 -0.06 -29.34 13.65
N PHE A 62 0.03 -30.60 13.24
CA PHE A 62 0.07 -31.00 11.84
C PHE A 62 -0.81 -32.22 11.55
N ASP A 63 -1.62 -32.13 10.51
CA ASP A 63 -2.24 -33.28 9.88
C ASP A 63 -1.32 -33.83 8.80
N LEU A 64 -0.54 -34.84 9.11
CA LEU A 64 0.43 -35.43 8.17
C LEU A 64 -0.22 -36.13 6.95
N SER A 65 -1.55 -36.25 6.91
CA SER A 65 -2.30 -36.66 5.73
C SER A 65 -2.54 -35.51 4.75
N ASP A 66 -2.47 -34.25 5.23
CA ASP A 66 -2.54 -33.04 4.41
C ASP A 66 -1.17 -32.78 3.77
N PRO A 67 -1.08 -32.66 2.42
CA PRO A 67 0.18 -32.41 1.72
C PRO A 67 0.87 -31.08 2.12
N ALA A 68 0.12 -30.08 2.56
CA ALA A 68 0.68 -28.78 2.97
C ALA A 68 1.35 -28.91 4.35
N ASP A 69 0.64 -29.48 5.34
CA ASP A 69 1.18 -29.76 6.67
C ASP A 69 2.38 -30.68 6.61
N LYS A 70 2.25 -31.76 5.81
CA LYS A 70 3.36 -32.70 5.62
C LYS A 70 4.60 -32.00 5.04
N ARG A 71 4.44 -31.08 4.09
CA ARG A 71 5.57 -30.34 3.48
C ARG A 71 6.28 -29.47 4.53
N ILE A 72 5.52 -28.79 5.38
CA ILE A 72 6.07 -27.97 6.45
C ILE A 72 6.81 -28.87 7.43
N PHE A 73 6.17 -29.94 7.90
CA PHE A 73 6.74 -30.89 8.86
C PHE A 73 8.01 -31.56 8.32
N ASP A 74 8.02 -32.01 7.07
CA ASP A 74 9.20 -32.63 6.43
C ASP A 74 10.37 -31.62 6.25
N GLY A 75 10.09 -30.34 6.22
CA GLY A 75 11.09 -29.25 6.18
C GLY A 75 11.76 -28.95 7.52
N LEU A 76 11.19 -29.44 8.63
CA LEU A 76 11.74 -29.26 9.97
C LEU A 76 12.94 -30.19 10.22
N SER A 77 13.86 -29.78 11.10
CA SER A 77 14.90 -30.65 11.60
C SER A 77 14.31 -31.80 12.43
N ALA A 78 15.07 -32.89 12.60
CA ALA A 78 14.62 -34.01 13.39
C ALA A 78 14.31 -33.62 14.86
N GLU A 79 15.03 -32.66 15.41
CA GLU A 79 14.77 -32.09 16.74
C GLU A 79 13.44 -31.34 16.79
N GLN A 80 13.20 -30.45 15.83
CA GLN A 80 11.95 -29.70 15.72
C GLN A 80 10.74 -30.61 15.46
N GLN A 81 10.90 -31.62 14.60
CA GLN A 81 9.88 -32.66 14.39
C GLN A 81 9.55 -33.40 15.70
N ALA A 82 10.54 -33.73 16.52
CA ALA A 82 10.32 -34.39 17.79
C ALA A 82 9.55 -33.50 18.80
N VAL A 83 9.76 -32.19 18.76
CA VAL A 83 9.01 -31.20 19.58
C VAL A 83 7.57 -31.08 19.12
N LEU A 84 7.32 -30.97 17.82
CA LEU A 84 6.01 -30.61 17.28
C LEU A 84 5.13 -31.77 16.88
N LYS A 85 5.67 -33.00 16.77
CA LYS A 85 4.95 -34.17 16.28
C LYS A 85 3.64 -34.46 17.04
N ASP A 86 3.68 -34.36 18.36
CA ASP A 86 2.56 -34.63 19.23
C ASP A 86 2.10 -33.37 19.99
N ALA A 87 2.61 -32.22 19.61
CA ALA A 87 2.21 -30.94 20.20
C ALA A 87 0.85 -30.50 19.63
N PRO A 88 -0.04 -29.94 20.46
CA PRO A 88 -1.25 -29.32 19.99
C PRO A 88 -0.95 -27.91 19.43
N ALA A 89 -1.80 -27.48 18.48
CA ALA A 89 -2.06 -26.08 18.20
C ALA A 89 -3.30 -25.66 19.00
N GLU A 90 -3.23 -24.56 19.73
CA GLU A 90 -4.24 -24.19 20.72
C GLU A 90 -4.82 -22.79 20.44
N THR A 91 -5.86 -22.73 19.61
CA THR A 91 -6.57 -21.49 19.29
C THR A 91 -7.49 -21.07 20.44
N ILE A 92 -7.40 -19.81 20.85
CA ILE A 92 -8.22 -19.25 21.94
C ILE A 92 -9.43 -18.57 21.33
N VAL A 93 -10.64 -18.97 21.75
CA VAL A 93 -11.90 -18.45 21.26
C VAL A 93 -12.70 -17.82 22.41
N VAL A 94 -13.24 -16.62 22.18
CA VAL A 94 -14.14 -15.94 23.12
C VAL A 94 -15.39 -15.49 22.38
N ASP A 95 -16.55 -15.96 22.80
CA ASP A 95 -17.83 -15.50 22.30
C ASP A 95 -18.39 -14.36 23.16
N VAL A 96 -18.77 -13.27 22.51
CA VAL A 96 -19.44 -12.13 23.15
C VAL A 96 -20.84 -12.01 22.54
N PRO A 97 -21.86 -12.60 23.17
CA PRO A 97 -23.19 -12.68 22.60
C PRO A 97 -23.85 -11.30 22.53
N GLY A 98 -24.37 -10.97 21.37
CA GLY A 98 -25.28 -9.84 21.13
C GLY A 98 -26.74 -10.26 21.26
N LYS A 99 -27.65 -9.39 20.80
CA LYS A 99 -29.08 -9.70 20.68
C LYS A 99 -29.39 -10.47 19.39
N SER A 100 -28.52 -10.35 18.38
CA SER A 100 -28.58 -11.08 17.13
C SER A 100 -27.44 -12.10 17.01
N GLU A 101 -27.62 -13.10 16.16
CA GLU A 101 -26.61 -14.10 15.84
C GLU A 101 -25.56 -13.60 14.84
N HIS A 102 -25.84 -12.49 14.14
CA HIS A 102 -24.87 -11.86 13.23
C HIS A 102 -23.58 -11.53 13.96
N THR A 103 -22.48 -12.06 13.48
CA THR A 103 -21.22 -12.05 14.21
C THR A 103 -20.08 -11.40 13.40
N MET A 104 -19.31 -10.53 14.05
CA MET A 104 -18.00 -10.10 13.58
C MET A 104 -16.94 -10.88 14.35
N ALA A 105 -16.05 -11.58 13.64
CA ALA A 105 -14.87 -12.19 14.23
C ALA A 105 -13.71 -11.18 14.22
N LEU A 106 -13.03 -11.04 15.37
CA LEU A 106 -11.77 -10.32 15.50
C LEU A 106 -10.67 -11.36 15.66
N MET A 107 -9.68 -11.35 14.77
CA MET A 107 -8.59 -12.32 14.75
C MET A 107 -7.23 -11.66 14.93
N ALA A 108 -6.35 -12.38 15.62
CA ALA A 108 -4.93 -12.10 15.80
C ALA A 108 -4.24 -13.44 16.10
N HIS A 109 -2.92 -13.49 16.11
CA HIS A 109 -2.19 -14.67 16.57
C HIS A 109 -1.36 -14.38 17.83
N TYR A 110 -1.05 -15.42 18.61
CA TYR A 110 -0.25 -15.23 19.82
C TYR A 110 1.13 -15.88 19.77
N ASP A 111 1.40 -16.73 18.80
CA ASP A 111 2.73 -17.32 18.62
C ASP A 111 3.72 -16.28 18.04
N SER A 112 4.94 -16.25 18.57
CA SER A 112 5.99 -15.41 18.00
C SER A 112 6.76 -16.15 16.90
N ALA A 113 7.43 -15.40 16.04
CA ALA A 113 8.06 -15.90 14.82
C ALA A 113 9.01 -17.08 15.06
N THR A 114 8.84 -18.12 14.24
CA THR A 114 9.77 -19.25 14.10
C THR A 114 10.72 -19.08 12.91
N VAL A 115 10.46 -18.12 12.03
CA VAL A 115 11.24 -17.91 10.80
C VAL A 115 12.19 -16.76 11.01
N GLU A 116 13.49 -17.02 10.85
CA GLU A 116 14.53 -16.00 10.87
C GLU A 116 15.26 -15.97 9.53
N ALA A 117 15.73 -14.77 9.14
CA ALA A 117 16.59 -14.63 7.97
C ALA A 117 18.06 -14.72 8.38
N ASP A 118 18.84 -15.55 7.69
CA ASP A 118 20.27 -15.60 7.84
C ASP A 118 20.98 -14.35 7.25
N GLU A 119 22.29 -14.25 7.41
CA GLU A 119 23.08 -13.12 6.88
C GLU A 119 22.94 -12.94 5.36
N SER A 120 22.52 -13.98 4.62
CA SER A 120 22.29 -13.94 3.17
C SER A 120 20.85 -13.62 2.80
N GLY A 121 19.95 -13.46 3.80
CA GLY A 121 18.54 -13.19 3.61
C GLY A 121 17.70 -14.44 3.29
N HIS A 122 18.28 -15.64 3.41
CA HIS A 122 17.50 -16.87 3.31
C HIS A 122 16.77 -17.12 4.62
N GLN A 123 15.47 -17.34 4.49
CA GLN A 123 14.61 -17.68 5.64
C GLN A 123 14.77 -19.16 5.98
N HIS A 124 14.87 -19.46 7.26
CA HIS A 124 14.90 -20.81 7.80
C HIS A 124 14.17 -20.85 9.15
N ILE A 125 13.65 -22.01 9.47
CA ILE A 125 12.91 -22.23 10.72
C ILE A 125 13.91 -22.43 11.85
N THR A 126 13.79 -21.61 12.88
CA THR A 126 14.57 -21.66 14.12
C THR A 126 13.64 -21.76 15.33
N ASP A 127 14.20 -21.82 16.54
CA ASP A 127 13.39 -21.73 17.76
C ASP A 127 12.76 -20.34 17.98
N GLY A 128 13.08 -19.39 17.11
CA GLY A 128 12.62 -18.01 17.17
C GLY A 128 13.27 -17.20 18.31
N THR A 129 13.60 -15.96 18.00
CA THR A 129 14.14 -15.00 18.96
C THR A 129 13.30 -13.73 19.08
N SER A 130 12.29 -13.56 18.22
CA SER A 130 11.31 -12.49 18.30
C SER A 130 10.47 -12.62 19.58
N LEU A 131 10.21 -11.47 20.22
CA LEU A 131 9.27 -11.44 21.35
C LEU A 131 7.81 -11.25 20.87
N GLY A 132 7.56 -11.01 19.58
CA GLY A 132 6.20 -10.85 19.07
C GLY A 132 5.48 -9.61 19.61
N ALA A 133 6.21 -8.53 19.91
CA ALA A 133 5.60 -7.33 20.51
C ALA A 133 4.71 -6.55 19.53
N ALA A 134 5.10 -6.50 18.26
CA ALA A 134 4.28 -5.99 17.20
C ALA A 134 3.56 -7.13 16.48
N ASP A 135 4.26 -8.19 16.17
CA ASP A 135 3.82 -9.36 15.42
C ASP A 135 3.57 -10.58 16.33
N ASP A 136 2.30 -10.84 16.87
CA ASP A 136 1.14 -9.98 16.66
C ASP A 136 0.60 -9.40 17.98
N GLY A 137 1.52 -8.92 18.82
CA GLY A 137 1.17 -8.20 20.05
C GLY A 137 0.28 -6.98 19.81
N TYR A 138 0.37 -6.32 18.64
CA TYR A 138 -0.54 -5.23 18.25
C TYR A 138 -1.98 -5.72 18.12
N GLY A 139 -2.20 -6.81 17.43
CA GLY A 139 -3.53 -7.38 17.22
C GLY A 139 -4.15 -7.83 18.53
N VAL A 140 -3.43 -8.63 19.33
CA VAL A 140 -3.89 -9.08 20.64
C VAL A 140 -4.24 -7.92 21.56
N ALA A 141 -3.36 -6.92 21.68
CA ALA A 141 -3.58 -5.75 22.53
C ALA A 141 -4.74 -4.88 22.04
N ALA A 142 -4.89 -4.73 20.72
CA ALA A 142 -6.01 -3.98 20.12
C ALA A 142 -7.34 -4.66 20.42
N ILE A 143 -7.42 -5.99 20.37
CA ILE A 143 -8.62 -6.75 20.70
C ILE A 143 -8.95 -6.62 22.19
N VAL A 144 -7.99 -6.87 23.07
CA VAL A 144 -8.17 -6.80 24.53
C VAL A 144 -8.66 -5.42 24.96
N GLU A 145 -8.00 -4.36 24.52
CA GLU A 145 -8.37 -2.98 24.88
C GLU A 145 -9.70 -2.55 24.23
N THR A 146 -10.01 -3.03 23.02
CA THR A 146 -11.32 -2.84 22.39
C THR A 146 -12.43 -3.47 23.22
N LEU A 147 -12.30 -4.72 23.64
CA LEU A 147 -13.29 -5.37 24.49
C LEU A 147 -13.44 -4.67 25.84
N ARG A 148 -12.33 -4.21 26.43
CA ARG A 148 -12.39 -3.39 27.64
C ARG A 148 -13.20 -2.10 27.43
N ALA A 149 -12.97 -1.42 26.31
CA ALA A 149 -13.67 -0.16 25.98
C ALA A 149 -15.17 -0.39 25.71
N LEU A 150 -15.54 -1.48 25.02
CA LEU A 150 -16.93 -1.85 24.78
C LEU A 150 -17.64 -2.20 26.10
N LYS A 151 -16.97 -2.95 26.99
CA LYS A 151 -17.52 -3.29 28.31
C LYS A 151 -17.74 -2.04 29.16
N ALA A 152 -16.85 -1.06 29.10
CA ALA A 152 -16.97 0.21 29.81
C ALA A 152 -18.15 1.07 29.30
N ASP A 153 -18.60 0.86 28.05
CA ASP A 153 -19.79 1.50 27.48
C ASP A 153 -21.07 1.05 28.21
N GLY A 154 -21.08 -0.16 28.79
CA GLY A 154 -22.18 -0.69 29.60
C GLY A 154 -23.41 -1.10 28.79
N ARG A 155 -23.40 -0.97 27.47
CA ARG A 155 -24.49 -1.39 26.58
C ARG A 155 -24.35 -2.86 26.24
N GLN A 156 -25.47 -3.58 26.12
CA GLN A 156 -25.49 -4.90 25.51
C GLN A 156 -25.31 -4.76 23.99
N PRO A 157 -24.40 -5.51 23.37
CA PRO A 157 -24.27 -5.52 21.93
C PRO A 157 -25.56 -5.92 21.20
N GLU A 158 -25.88 -5.25 20.10
CA GLU A 158 -26.96 -5.68 19.21
C GLU A 158 -26.51 -6.90 18.38
N ASN A 159 -25.27 -6.89 17.87
CA ASN A 159 -24.70 -7.97 17.12
C ASN A 159 -23.57 -8.64 17.90
N SER A 160 -23.37 -9.93 17.66
CA SER A 160 -22.38 -10.74 18.37
C SER A 160 -20.96 -10.45 17.91
N LEU A 161 -20.00 -10.72 18.80
CA LEU A 161 -18.58 -10.74 18.48
C LEU A 161 -18.00 -12.11 18.80
N LYS A 162 -17.07 -12.55 17.98
CA LYS A 162 -16.24 -13.73 18.20
C LYS A 162 -14.78 -13.29 18.18
N ILE A 163 -14.04 -13.62 19.22
CA ILE A 163 -12.60 -13.36 19.27
C ILE A 163 -11.90 -14.66 18.97
N VAL A 164 -10.91 -14.64 18.10
CA VAL A 164 -10.15 -15.82 17.69
C VAL A 164 -8.68 -15.44 17.73
N ILE A 165 -7.96 -15.96 18.74
CA ILE A 165 -6.51 -15.76 18.81
C ILE A 165 -5.87 -17.09 18.43
N THR A 166 -5.33 -17.11 17.21
CA THR A 166 -4.82 -18.33 16.58
C THR A 166 -3.44 -18.70 17.09
N ASP A 167 -3.07 -19.96 16.86
CA ASP A 167 -1.80 -20.55 17.19
C ASP A 167 -1.08 -21.03 15.92
N GLY A 168 0.23 -20.93 15.88
CA GLY A 168 1.05 -21.45 14.78
C GLY A 168 0.81 -20.77 13.45
N GLU A 169 0.48 -19.47 13.47
CA GLU A 169 0.43 -18.64 12.26
C GLU A 169 1.80 -18.67 11.57
N GLU A 170 2.85 -18.44 12.34
CA GLU A 170 4.25 -18.29 11.92
C GLU A 170 4.88 -19.58 11.39
N ILE A 171 4.24 -20.71 11.59
CA ILE A 171 4.72 -22.00 11.07
C ILE A 171 3.82 -22.54 9.94
N GLY A 172 2.84 -21.75 9.51
CA GLY A 172 2.00 -22.11 8.36
C GLY A 172 0.51 -22.02 8.60
N LEU A 173 0.06 -21.01 9.35
CA LEU A 173 -1.35 -20.67 9.58
C LEU A 173 -2.12 -21.84 10.23
N VAL A 174 -1.47 -22.58 11.12
CA VAL A 174 -1.96 -23.87 11.61
C VAL A 174 -3.29 -23.72 12.33
N GLY A 175 -3.39 -22.78 13.28
CA GLY A 175 -4.61 -22.51 14.03
C GLY A 175 -5.78 -22.14 13.12
N ALA A 176 -5.57 -21.17 12.22
CA ALA A 176 -6.61 -20.75 11.28
C ALA A 176 -7.09 -21.90 10.36
N ARG A 177 -6.17 -22.74 9.91
CA ARG A 177 -6.49 -23.92 9.10
C ARG A 177 -7.25 -24.97 9.91
N ASN A 178 -6.91 -25.17 11.19
CA ASN A 178 -7.62 -26.07 12.08
C ASN A 178 -9.02 -25.57 12.39
N GLU A 179 -9.21 -24.26 12.61
CA GLU A 179 -10.54 -23.68 12.76
C GLU A 179 -11.45 -24.01 11.56
N MET A 180 -10.94 -23.84 10.34
CA MET A 180 -11.71 -24.16 9.14
C MET A 180 -11.88 -25.67 8.91
N ARG A 181 -10.94 -26.48 9.37
CA ARG A 181 -10.99 -27.96 9.22
C ARG A 181 -11.88 -28.64 10.25
N HIS A 182 -11.82 -28.21 11.50
CA HIS A 182 -12.44 -28.91 12.63
C HIS A 182 -13.59 -28.13 13.28
N HIS A 183 -13.58 -26.80 13.20
CA HIS A 183 -14.52 -25.91 13.89
C HIS A 183 -15.34 -25.02 12.94
N ARG A 184 -15.37 -25.34 11.64
CA ARG A 184 -16.08 -24.54 10.61
C ARG A 184 -17.52 -24.19 10.96
N ALA A 185 -18.21 -25.11 11.67
CA ALA A 185 -19.60 -24.92 12.08
C ALA A 185 -19.78 -23.75 13.08
N ASP A 186 -18.77 -23.44 13.88
CA ASP A 186 -18.81 -22.37 14.89
C ASP A 186 -18.75 -20.97 14.26
N TYR A 187 -18.57 -20.92 12.93
CA TYR A 187 -18.46 -19.71 12.12
C TYR A 187 -19.64 -19.50 11.18
N GLU A 188 -20.73 -20.28 11.28
CA GLU A 188 -21.88 -20.18 10.37
C GLU A 188 -22.54 -18.80 10.37
N ASN A 189 -22.53 -18.12 11.51
CA ASN A 189 -23.12 -16.79 11.69
C ASN A 189 -22.10 -15.65 11.58
N VAL A 190 -20.87 -15.94 11.16
CA VAL A 190 -19.82 -14.91 10.98
C VAL A 190 -19.98 -14.23 9.64
N ASP A 191 -20.38 -12.95 9.67
CA ASP A 191 -20.57 -12.12 8.49
C ASP A 191 -19.29 -11.37 8.09
N LEU A 192 -18.37 -11.13 9.03
CA LEU A 192 -17.11 -10.42 8.81
C LEU A 192 -16.00 -10.99 9.68
N VAL A 193 -14.86 -11.27 9.08
CA VAL A 193 -13.61 -11.53 9.81
C VAL A 193 -12.71 -10.31 9.66
N LEU A 194 -12.41 -9.67 10.78
CA LEU A 194 -11.42 -8.59 10.88
C LEU A 194 -10.13 -9.20 11.42
N ASN A 195 -9.17 -9.44 10.54
CA ASN A 195 -7.86 -9.91 10.92
C ASN A 195 -6.93 -8.75 11.22
N LEU A 196 -6.11 -8.93 12.21
CA LEU A 196 -5.16 -7.96 12.71
C LEU A 196 -3.77 -8.55 12.55
N GLU A 197 -2.82 -7.74 12.09
CA GLU A 197 -1.48 -8.19 11.73
C GLU A 197 -0.46 -7.09 11.98
N ALA A 198 0.79 -7.46 12.03
CA ALA A 198 1.86 -6.49 11.97
C ALA A 198 3.08 -7.03 11.22
N ARG A 199 3.69 -6.16 10.43
CA ARG A 199 4.97 -6.42 9.78
C ARG A 199 6.04 -5.45 10.25
N GLY A 200 5.72 -4.61 11.22
CA GLY A 200 6.64 -3.62 11.72
C GLY A 200 6.09 -2.90 12.94
N THR A 201 6.98 -2.20 13.62
CA THR A 201 6.71 -1.61 14.94
C THR A 201 6.18 -0.18 14.88
N SER A 202 6.06 0.42 13.68
CA SER A 202 5.63 1.81 13.52
C SER A 202 4.80 2.06 12.27
N GLY A 203 4.52 3.33 11.99
CA GLY A 203 3.75 3.77 10.84
C GLY A 203 2.23 3.69 11.06
N PRO A 204 1.44 4.09 10.09
CA PRO A 204 -0.01 3.99 10.21
C PRO A 204 -0.46 2.53 10.04
N ALA A 205 -1.43 2.11 10.84
CA ALA A 205 -2.17 0.88 10.55
C ALA A 205 -2.96 1.06 9.26
N LEU A 206 -2.83 0.13 8.33
CA LEU A 206 -3.45 0.22 7.02
C LEU A 206 -4.23 -1.05 6.67
N MET A 207 -5.34 -0.87 6.00
CA MET A 207 -6.09 -1.97 5.42
C MET A 207 -5.42 -2.38 4.13
N PHE A 208 -4.85 -3.58 4.08
CA PHE A 208 -4.02 -4.07 2.98
C PHE A 208 -4.63 -5.23 2.22
N GLU A 209 -5.64 -5.91 2.78
CA GLU A 209 -6.31 -7.04 2.15
C GLU A 209 -7.81 -7.04 2.43
N THR A 210 -8.57 -7.51 1.46
CA THR A 210 -10.01 -7.79 1.57
C THR A 210 -10.35 -9.03 0.75
N SER A 211 -11.43 -9.71 1.09
CA SER A 211 -12.06 -10.68 0.18
C SER A 211 -12.50 -10.02 -1.13
N SER A 212 -12.74 -10.81 -2.18
CA SER A 212 -13.30 -10.34 -3.45
C SER A 212 -14.72 -9.79 -3.27
N ASN A 213 -15.21 -9.00 -4.23
CA ASN A 213 -16.50 -8.33 -4.17
C ASN A 213 -16.60 -7.39 -2.95
N ASN A 214 -15.56 -6.63 -2.73
CA ASN A 214 -15.30 -5.90 -1.49
C ASN A 214 -16.07 -4.57 -1.36
N SER A 215 -16.97 -4.22 -2.27
CA SER A 215 -17.56 -2.86 -2.27
C SER A 215 -18.31 -2.54 -0.97
N ALA A 216 -19.02 -3.49 -0.39
CA ALA A 216 -19.73 -3.29 0.87
C ALA A 216 -18.76 -3.24 2.07
N VAL A 217 -17.84 -4.20 2.17
CA VAL A 217 -16.90 -4.29 3.30
C VAL A 217 -15.88 -3.14 3.30
N ALA A 218 -15.35 -2.75 2.13
CA ALA A 218 -14.50 -1.58 2.03
C ALA A 218 -15.27 -0.28 2.34
N GLY A 219 -16.53 -0.18 1.90
CA GLY A 219 -17.43 0.92 2.27
C GLY A 219 -17.67 0.98 3.77
N TYR A 220 -17.88 -0.17 4.41
CA TYR A 220 -18.02 -0.27 5.87
C TYR A 220 -16.76 0.26 6.59
N PHE A 221 -15.59 -0.20 6.18
CA PHE A 221 -14.31 0.30 6.71
C PHE A 221 -14.19 1.82 6.57
N LEU A 222 -14.37 2.36 5.36
CA LEU A 222 -14.20 3.78 5.08
C LEU A 222 -15.20 4.68 5.82
N SER A 223 -16.37 4.17 6.19
CA SER A 223 -17.42 4.95 6.90
C SER A 223 -17.27 4.96 8.42
N HIS A 224 -16.63 3.95 9.01
CA HIS A 224 -16.54 3.79 10.46
C HIS A 224 -15.14 4.04 11.03
N VAL A 225 -14.13 4.17 10.18
CA VAL A 225 -12.76 4.53 10.60
C VAL A 225 -12.52 6.03 10.42
N LYS A 226 -12.16 6.72 11.50
CA LYS A 226 -11.99 8.20 11.49
C LYS A 226 -10.81 8.67 10.65
N GLN A 227 -9.73 7.92 10.62
CA GLN A 227 -8.50 8.22 9.88
C GLN A 227 -8.07 6.98 9.09
N PRO A 228 -8.87 6.54 8.11
CA PRO A 228 -8.55 5.34 7.38
C PRO A 228 -7.24 5.53 6.61
N VAL A 229 -6.37 4.53 6.64
CA VAL A 229 -5.25 4.42 5.70
C VAL A 229 -5.50 3.18 4.87
N ALA A 230 -5.92 3.41 3.64
CA ALA A 230 -6.35 2.35 2.74
C ALA A 230 -6.34 2.82 1.28
N GLY A 231 -6.24 1.87 0.38
CA GLY A 231 -6.37 2.11 -1.06
C GLY A 231 -6.45 0.79 -1.79
N SER A 232 -7.29 0.71 -2.80
CA SER A 232 -7.46 -0.52 -3.60
C SER A 232 -6.18 -0.98 -4.32
N LEU A 233 -5.15 -0.13 -4.37
CA LEU A 233 -3.79 -0.49 -4.77
C LEU A 233 -3.21 -1.61 -3.89
N LEU A 234 -3.39 -1.51 -2.55
CA LEU A 234 -2.77 -2.43 -1.59
C LEU A 234 -3.32 -3.85 -1.73
N PRO A 235 -4.64 -4.11 -1.62
CA PRO A 235 -5.20 -5.43 -1.83
C PRO A 235 -4.84 -6.01 -3.20
N SER A 236 -4.85 -5.17 -4.24
CA SER A 236 -4.50 -5.61 -5.60
C SER A 236 -3.05 -6.04 -5.76
N LEU A 237 -2.11 -5.41 -5.04
CA LEU A 237 -0.70 -5.81 -5.04
C LEU A 237 -0.48 -7.00 -4.12
N TYR A 238 -1.07 -7.01 -2.92
CA TYR A 238 -0.91 -8.07 -1.94
C TYR A 238 -1.35 -9.43 -2.49
N ALA A 239 -2.46 -9.48 -3.24
CA ALA A 239 -2.92 -10.69 -3.91
C ALA A 239 -1.90 -11.36 -4.86
N HIS A 240 -0.81 -10.66 -5.21
CA HIS A 240 0.27 -11.17 -6.06
C HIS A 240 1.59 -11.35 -5.31
N MET A 241 1.60 -11.11 -4.00
CA MET A 241 2.78 -11.32 -3.14
C MET A 241 2.79 -12.76 -2.60
N PRO A 242 3.97 -13.30 -2.29
CA PRO A 242 4.07 -14.65 -1.72
C PRO A 242 3.70 -14.70 -0.22
N ASN A 243 3.45 -13.57 0.40
CA ASN A 243 3.08 -13.47 1.81
C ASN A 243 1.64 -13.91 2.01
N THR A 244 1.36 -14.58 3.12
CA THR A 244 0.03 -15.01 3.53
C THR A 244 -0.21 -14.63 4.99
N THR A 245 -1.46 -14.58 5.39
CA THR A 245 -1.91 -14.44 6.78
C THR A 245 -2.98 -15.50 7.05
N ASP A 246 -3.47 -15.61 8.25
CA ASP A 246 -4.56 -16.50 8.62
C ASP A 246 -5.78 -16.41 7.70
N MET A 247 -5.95 -15.27 7.02
CA MET A 247 -7.03 -15.08 6.04
C MET A 247 -6.94 -15.99 4.82
N ALA A 248 -5.77 -16.56 4.54
CA ALA A 248 -5.63 -17.57 3.49
C ALA A 248 -6.40 -18.87 3.80
N ALA A 249 -6.75 -19.12 5.07
CA ALA A 249 -7.63 -20.21 5.45
C ALA A 249 -9.13 -19.84 5.35
N PHE A 250 -9.49 -18.58 5.58
CA PHE A 250 -10.89 -18.14 5.62
C PHE A 250 -11.44 -17.68 4.27
N ILE A 251 -10.66 -16.99 3.45
CA ILE A 251 -11.11 -16.47 2.14
C ILE A 251 -11.63 -17.58 1.21
N PRO A 252 -10.94 -18.73 1.07
CA PRO A 252 -11.43 -19.83 0.22
C PRO A 252 -12.76 -20.43 0.70
N GLU A 253 -13.06 -20.35 2.00
CA GLU A 253 -14.30 -20.80 2.62
C GLU A 253 -15.47 -19.83 2.45
N GLY A 254 -15.24 -18.70 1.74
CA GLY A 254 -16.27 -17.73 1.37
C GLY A 254 -16.54 -16.64 2.41
N PHE A 255 -15.68 -16.48 3.40
CA PHE A 255 -15.83 -15.40 4.38
C PHE A 255 -15.54 -14.03 3.79
N THR A 256 -16.30 -13.03 4.25
CA THR A 256 -15.98 -11.63 4.02
C THR A 256 -14.87 -11.22 5.00
N VAL A 257 -13.79 -10.64 4.47
CA VAL A 257 -12.57 -10.38 5.23
C VAL A 257 -12.13 -8.93 5.09
N LEU A 258 -11.67 -8.36 6.19
CA LEU A 258 -10.80 -7.17 6.27
C LEU A 258 -9.51 -7.54 6.98
N ASN A 259 -8.37 -7.16 6.44
CA ASN A 259 -7.08 -7.37 7.06
C ASN A 259 -6.35 -6.04 7.24
N ILE A 260 -5.91 -5.75 8.47
CA ILE A 260 -5.26 -4.50 8.87
C ILE A 260 -3.89 -4.82 9.45
N ALA A 261 -2.86 -4.07 9.05
CA ALA A 261 -1.52 -4.21 9.59
C ALA A 261 -0.80 -2.88 9.81
N ALA A 262 0.11 -2.85 10.78
CA ALA A 262 1.18 -1.87 10.87
C ALA A 262 2.41 -2.42 10.13
N ILE A 263 3.02 -1.63 9.22
CA ILE A 263 4.09 -2.13 8.34
C ILE A 263 5.37 -1.28 8.35
N GLY A 264 5.38 -0.15 9.05
CA GLY A 264 6.56 0.70 9.14
C GLY A 264 7.60 0.14 10.13
N ASP A 265 8.87 0.51 9.94
CA ASP A 265 10.02 -0.03 10.70
C ASP A 265 10.06 -1.58 10.67
N ALA A 266 9.85 -2.14 9.48
CA ALA A 266 9.81 -3.59 9.24
C ALA A 266 11.15 -4.33 9.52
N GLU A 267 12.20 -3.61 9.94
CA GLU A 267 13.46 -4.21 10.38
C GLU A 267 13.35 -5.01 11.66
N HIS A 268 12.30 -4.74 12.44
CA HIS A 268 12.02 -5.45 13.68
C HIS A 268 11.28 -6.77 13.43
N TYR A 269 10.68 -6.91 12.24
CA TYR A 269 9.89 -8.08 11.85
C TYR A 269 10.70 -9.37 11.90
N HIS A 270 10.23 -10.37 12.64
CA HIS A 270 10.90 -11.66 12.87
C HIS A 270 12.32 -11.52 13.45
N HIS A 271 12.53 -10.51 14.28
CA HIS A 271 13.85 -10.20 14.83
C HIS A 271 13.75 -10.02 16.37
N PRO A 272 14.83 -10.24 17.14
CA PRO A 272 14.84 -10.02 18.60
C PRO A 272 14.49 -8.59 19.03
N THR A 273 14.47 -7.66 18.09
CA THR A 273 14.08 -6.27 18.33
C THR A 273 12.59 -6.02 18.10
N ASP A 274 11.81 -7.01 17.72
CA ASP A 274 10.34 -6.96 17.87
C ASP A 274 9.99 -7.12 19.34
N ALA A 275 10.21 -6.05 20.09
CA ALA A 275 10.15 -6.00 21.54
C ALA A 275 9.38 -4.76 22.02
N PRO A 276 8.76 -4.81 23.21
CA PRO A 276 7.89 -3.73 23.71
C PRO A 276 8.53 -2.33 23.68
N ARG A 277 9.84 -2.22 23.86
CA ARG A 277 10.57 -0.94 23.82
C ARG A 277 10.61 -0.27 22.43
N TYR A 278 10.33 -1.01 21.36
CA TYR A 278 10.32 -0.51 19.98
C TYR A 278 8.90 -0.29 19.44
N VAL A 279 7.89 -0.67 20.20
CA VAL A 279 6.48 -0.42 19.84
C VAL A 279 6.21 1.09 19.82
N ASP A 280 5.75 1.60 18.69
CA ASP A 280 5.31 2.99 18.59
C ASP A 280 3.86 3.13 19.12
N HIS A 281 3.73 3.88 20.22
CA HIS A 281 2.44 4.08 20.88
C HIS A 281 1.45 4.86 20.02
N SER A 282 1.91 5.67 19.06
CA SER A 282 1.03 6.40 18.14
C SER A 282 0.46 5.46 17.09
N THR A 283 1.25 4.50 16.65
CA THR A 283 0.83 3.40 15.78
C THR A 283 -0.20 2.53 16.48
N LEU A 284 0.08 2.09 17.71
CA LEU A 284 -0.87 1.30 18.51
C LEU A 284 -2.18 2.05 18.75
N GLN A 285 -2.12 3.38 19.00
CA GLN A 285 -3.33 4.21 19.13
C GLN A 285 -4.13 4.25 17.84
N HIS A 286 -3.48 4.51 16.70
CA HIS A 286 -4.16 4.58 15.41
C HIS A 286 -4.75 3.23 15.01
N TYR A 287 -4.02 2.15 15.29
CA TYR A 287 -4.45 0.78 15.08
C TYR A 287 -5.72 0.45 15.89
N GLY A 288 -5.65 0.67 17.19
CA GLY A 288 -6.77 0.40 18.08
C GLY A 288 -7.98 1.31 17.86
N ASP A 289 -7.77 2.57 17.47
CA ASP A 289 -8.88 3.47 17.10
C ASP A 289 -9.66 2.95 15.88
N GLN A 290 -8.99 2.32 14.91
CA GLN A 290 -9.64 1.68 13.76
C GLN A 290 -10.43 0.44 14.22
N VAL A 291 -9.80 -0.45 14.98
CA VAL A 291 -10.42 -1.68 15.48
C VAL A 291 -11.64 -1.35 16.34
N LEU A 292 -11.48 -0.45 17.32
CA LEU A 292 -12.59 -0.01 18.17
C LEU A 292 -13.70 0.67 17.36
N GLY A 293 -13.37 1.48 16.36
CA GLY A 293 -14.35 2.15 15.50
C GLY A 293 -15.24 1.16 14.76
N LEU A 294 -14.63 0.17 14.11
CA LEU A 294 -15.32 -0.89 13.37
C LEU A 294 -16.15 -1.77 14.30
N THR A 295 -15.53 -2.23 15.39
CA THR A 295 -16.19 -3.15 16.33
C THR A 295 -17.36 -2.48 17.06
N ARG A 296 -17.21 -1.20 17.43
CA ARG A 296 -18.28 -0.44 18.07
C ARG A 296 -19.47 -0.23 17.13
N ALA A 297 -19.20 0.11 15.87
CA ALA A 297 -20.26 0.26 14.88
C ALA A 297 -20.99 -1.07 14.68
N TRP A 298 -20.26 -2.18 14.57
CA TRP A 298 -20.86 -3.51 14.50
C TRP A 298 -21.72 -3.83 15.72
N ALA A 299 -21.15 -3.65 16.90
CA ALA A 299 -21.80 -4.05 18.15
C ALA A 299 -23.04 -3.19 18.49
N PHE A 300 -23.08 -1.90 18.10
CA PHE A 300 -24.07 -0.99 18.68
C PHE A 300 -24.90 -0.18 17.68
N ASP A 301 -24.58 -0.14 16.39
CA ASP A 301 -25.27 0.75 15.44
C ASP A 301 -26.53 0.11 14.80
N GLY A 302 -27.11 -0.89 15.45
CA GLY A 302 -28.36 -1.53 15.06
C GLY A 302 -28.16 -2.84 14.31
N GLN A 303 -28.97 -3.09 13.27
CA GLN A 303 -28.87 -4.35 12.53
C GLN A 303 -27.54 -4.47 11.82
N ALA A 304 -26.99 -5.71 11.80
CA ALA A 304 -25.75 -6.00 11.10
C ALA A 304 -25.86 -5.57 9.61
N PRO A 305 -24.87 -4.85 9.09
CA PRO A 305 -24.88 -4.45 7.70
C PRO A 305 -24.67 -5.65 6.78
N THR A 306 -25.30 -5.65 5.61
CA THR A 306 -24.99 -6.62 4.56
C THR A 306 -23.63 -6.26 3.98
N LEU A 307 -22.64 -7.12 4.18
CA LEU A 307 -21.25 -6.91 3.75
C LEU A 307 -20.89 -7.65 2.46
N THR A 308 -21.78 -8.52 1.99
CA THR A 308 -21.69 -9.15 0.67
C THR A 308 -22.16 -8.19 -0.41
N ALA A 309 -21.47 -8.12 -1.53
CA ALA A 309 -21.80 -7.24 -2.65
C ALA A 309 -21.44 -7.86 -4.00
N ASP A 310 -22.01 -7.29 -5.07
CA ASP A 310 -21.69 -7.67 -6.45
C ASP A 310 -20.62 -6.72 -7.00
N GLY A 311 -19.36 -7.00 -6.73
CA GLY A 311 -18.22 -6.29 -7.32
C GLY A 311 -17.37 -5.50 -6.33
N ASP A 312 -16.27 -4.99 -6.85
CA ASP A 312 -15.25 -4.31 -6.07
C ASP A 312 -15.43 -2.79 -6.07
N LEU A 313 -14.95 -2.17 -5.01
CA LEU A 313 -14.78 -0.73 -4.88
C LEU A 313 -13.33 -0.36 -5.24
N HIS A 314 -13.17 0.59 -6.15
CA HIS A 314 -11.90 1.29 -6.30
C HIS A 314 -11.88 2.50 -5.40
N PHE A 315 -10.84 2.64 -4.59
CA PHE A 315 -10.70 3.73 -3.66
C PHE A 315 -9.23 4.10 -3.45
N PHE A 316 -8.98 5.37 -3.15
CA PHE A 316 -7.65 5.88 -2.86
C PHE A 316 -7.74 7.19 -2.05
N GLN A 317 -6.70 7.47 -1.32
CA GLN A 317 -6.59 8.69 -0.54
C GLN A 317 -5.91 9.80 -1.35
N LEU A 318 -6.49 10.99 -1.29
CA LEU A 318 -5.88 12.21 -1.86
C LEU A 318 -5.03 12.94 -0.82
N TRP A 319 -5.57 13.12 0.38
CA TRP A 319 -4.95 13.91 1.45
C TRP A 319 -5.64 13.59 2.78
N ARG A 320 -4.89 13.42 3.89
CA ARG A 320 -5.36 13.34 5.29
C ARG A 320 -6.81 12.84 5.47
N GLY A 321 -7.10 11.60 5.11
CA GLY A 321 -8.42 11.00 5.27
C GLY A 321 -9.45 11.34 4.19
N MET A 322 -9.14 12.22 3.22
CA MET A 322 -10.00 12.39 2.04
C MET A 322 -9.85 11.19 1.12
N THR A 323 -10.85 10.34 1.12
CA THR A 323 -10.91 9.15 0.26
C THR A 323 -11.85 9.40 -0.91
N VAL A 324 -11.39 9.06 -2.10
CA VAL A 324 -12.23 8.96 -3.30
C VAL A 324 -12.53 7.50 -3.52
N SER A 325 -13.80 7.15 -3.69
CA SER A 325 -14.24 5.79 -3.99
C SER A 325 -15.27 5.77 -5.10
N TYR A 326 -15.24 4.71 -5.91
CA TYR A 326 -16.19 4.46 -6.98
C TYR A 326 -16.23 2.97 -7.34
N PRO A 327 -17.35 2.44 -7.88
CA PRO A 327 -17.42 1.05 -8.32
C PRO A 327 -16.35 0.70 -9.35
N ALA A 328 -15.84 -0.52 -9.35
CA ALA A 328 -14.84 -0.99 -10.32
C ALA A 328 -15.30 -0.85 -11.77
N THR A 329 -16.61 -0.96 -12.03
CA THR A 329 -17.22 -0.72 -13.36
C THR A 329 -16.99 0.71 -13.86
N VAL A 330 -17.10 1.70 -12.97
CA VAL A 330 -16.76 3.11 -13.27
C VAL A 330 -15.26 3.24 -13.54
N GLY A 331 -14.42 2.56 -12.77
CA GLY A 331 -12.97 2.50 -13.00
C GLY A 331 -12.62 1.96 -14.38
N THR A 332 -13.28 0.88 -14.80
CA THR A 332 -13.15 0.30 -16.14
C THR A 332 -13.59 1.30 -17.21
N GLY A 333 -14.72 1.98 -17.01
CA GLY A 333 -15.20 3.03 -17.92
C GLY A 333 -14.22 4.18 -18.06
N LEU A 334 -13.66 4.67 -16.94
CA LEU A 334 -12.62 5.70 -16.94
C LEU A 334 -11.35 5.23 -17.67
N GLY A 335 -10.95 3.97 -17.50
CA GLY A 335 -9.82 3.39 -18.19
C GLY A 335 -10.02 3.34 -19.71
N CYS A 336 -11.18 2.86 -20.16
CA CYS A 336 -11.54 2.89 -21.58
C CYS A 336 -11.54 4.32 -22.13
N LEU A 337 -12.12 5.26 -21.40
CA LEU A 337 -12.14 6.67 -21.79
C LEU A 337 -10.73 7.26 -21.88
N ALA A 338 -9.85 6.94 -20.92
CA ALA A 338 -8.46 7.41 -20.92
C ALA A 338 -7.69 6.88 -22.14
N ILE A 339 -7.84 5.60 -22.47
CA ILE A 339 -7.23 4.98 -23.64
C ILE A 339 -7.76 5.61 -24.93
N ILE A 340 -9.08 5.72 -25.07
CA ILE A 340 -9.71 6.34 -26.26
C ILE A 340 -9.25 7.80 -26.41
N ALA A 341 -9.25 8.57 -25.33
CA ALA A 341 -8.79 9.97 -25.36
C ALA A 341 -7.30 10.07 -25.75
N ALA A 342 -6.44 9.22 -25.19
CA ALA A 342 -5.02 9.16 -25.52
C ALA A 342 -4.78 8.83 -27.00
N LEU A 343 -5.44 7.77 -27.51
CA LEU A 343 -5.36 7.37 -28.91
C LEU A 343 -5.97 8.45 -29.84
N GLY A 344 -7.08 9.08 -29.42
CA GLY A 344 -7.69 10.20 -30.13
C GLY A 344 -6.77 11.39 -30.30
N VAL A 345 -6.05 11.78 -29.22
CA VAL A 345 -5.02 12.82 -29.30
C VAL A 345 -3.93 12.47 -30.31
N VAL A 346 -3.47 11.22 -30.30
CA VAL A 346 -2.44 10.73 -31.24
C VAL A 346 -2.98 10.72 -32.68
N ALA A 347 -4.19 10.22 -32.89
CA ALA A 347 -4.84 10.11 -34.21
C ALA A 347 -5.04 11.50 -34.85
N VAL A 348 -5.59 12.48 -34.11
CA VAL A 348 -5.77 13.86 -34.60
C VAL A 348 -4.45 14.48 -35.02
N ARG A 349 -3.37 14.11 -34.39
CA ARG A 349 -2.02 14.63 -34.69
C ARG A 349 -1.21 13.76 -35.66
N ALA A 350 -1.70 12.58 -36.02
CA ALA A 350 -0.95 11.54 -36.75
C ALA A 350 -0.28 12.07 -38.03
N ARG A 351 -1.00 12.92 -38.79
CA ARG A 351 -0.45 13.53 -40.03
C ARG A 351 0.70 14.49 -39.80
N SER A 352 0.77 15.11 -38.62
CA SER A 352 1.85 16.07 -38.26
C SER A 352 3.00 15.38 -37.49
N LEU A 353 2.81 14.13 -37.06
CA LEU A 353 3.81 13.40 -36.30
C LEU A 353 4.91 12.83 -37.20
N ARG A 354 6.13 13.05 -36.82
CA ARG A 354 7.29 12.35 -37.37
C ARG A 354 7.53 11.09 -36.55
N TRP A 355 7.00 9.93 -37.00
CA TRP A 355 7.00 8.67 -36.26
C TRP A 355 8.39 8.22 -35.78
N LYS A 356 9.46 8.49 -36.53
CA LYS A 356 10.84 8.25 -36.07
C LYS A 356 11.17 9.04 -34.79
N ARG A 357 10.58 10.21 -34.60
CA ARG A 357 10.76 11.02 -33.38
C ARG A 357 9.91 10.50 -32.22
N VAL A 358 8.71 9.99 -32.52
CA VAL A 358 7.85 9.30 -31.53
C VAL A 358 8.60 8.08 -30.99
N LEU A 359 9.06 7.18 -31.86
CA LEU A 359 9.84 6.00 -31.48
C LEU A 359 11.11 6.37 -30.70
N GLY A 360 11.83 7.40 -31.12
CA GLY A 360 12.99 7.92 -30.39
C GLY A 360 12.64 8.47 -29.00
N SER A 361 11.42 9.01 -28.83
CA SER A 361 10.94 9.44 -27.51
C SER A 361 10.49 8.26 -26.64
N VAL A 362 9.81 7.27 -27.22
CA VAL A 362 9.49 5.99 -26.53
C VAL A 362 10.78 5.36 -26.00
N TRP A 363 11.74 5.12 -26.88
CA TRP A 363 13.04 4.56 -26.51
C TRP A 363 13.74 5.38 -25.44
N GLY A 364 13.80 6.70 -25.63
CA GLY A 364 14.46 7.60 -24.69
C GLY A 364 13.83 7.63 -23.29
N LEU A 365 12.51 7.53 -23.17
CA LEU A 365 11.80 7.48 -21.89
C LEU A 365 11.96 6.10 -21.23
N THR A 366 11.73 5.04 -21.96
CA THR A 366 11.87 3.65 -21.46
C THR A 366 13.29 3.37 -20.97
N TRP A 367 14.30 3.78 -21.76
CA TRP A 367 15.70 3.62 -21.37
C TRP A 367 16.05 4.37 -20.09
N ARG A 368 15.54 5.60 -19.91
CA ARG A 368 15.79 6.38 -18.68
C ARG A 368 15.16 5.77 -17.45
N ALA A 369 13.93 5.32 -17.58
CA ALA A 369 13.26 4.63 -16.48
C ALA A 369 13.99 3.33 -16.11
N ALA A 370 14.35 2.51 -17.11
CA ALA A 370 15.11 1.28 -16.91
C ALA A 370 16.49 1.54 -16.31
N PHE A 371 17.21 2.55 -16.81
CA PHE A 371 18.54 2.89 -16.30
C PHE A 371 18.48 3.40 -14.85
N ALA A 372 17.52 4.25 -14.52
CA ALA A 372 17.36 4.75 -13.14
C ALA A 372 17.03 3.62 -12.17
N SER A 373 16.13 2.70 -12.55
CA SER A 373 15.80 1.52 -11.74
C SER A 373 16.97 0.55 -11.60
N ALA A 374 17.71 0.28 -12.70
CA ALA A 374 18.89 -0.56 -12.66
C ALA A 374 20.02 0.05 -11.82
N ALA A 375 20.22 1.37 -11.91
CA ALA A 375 21.19 2.09 -11.08
C ALA A 375 20.81 2.02 -9.59
N ALA A 376 19.54 2.22 -9.25
CA ALA A 376 19.04 2.09 -7.88
C ALA A 376 19.28 0.68 -7.34
N ARG A 377 18.98 -0.36 -8.14
CA ARG A 377 19.24 -1.76 -7.77
C ARG A 377 20.72 -2.06 -7.58
N LEU A 378 21.59 -1.53 -8.46
CA LEU A 378 23.03 -1.73 -8.35
C LEU A 378 23.59 -1.07 -7.09
N VAL A 379 23.12 0.15 -6.78
CA VAL A 379 23.49 0.88 -5.58
C VAL A 379 23.03 0.13 -4.33
N GLN A 380 21.79 -0.36 -4.31
CA GLN A 380 21.26 -1.18 -3.23
C GLN A 380 22.13 -2.44 -3.02
N ARG A 381 22.42 -3.20 -4.06
CA ARG A 381 23.29 -4.38 -3.98
C ARG A 381 24.71 -4.04 -3.51
N GLY A 382 25.25 -2.92 -3.95
CA GLY A 382 26.55 -2.44 -3.49
C GLY A 382 26.55 -2.09 -2.01
N ALA A 383 25.51 -1.44 -1.49
CA ALA A 383 25.36 -1.14 -0.07
C ALA A 383 25.25 -2.42 0.78
N MET A 384 24.48 -3.41 0.30
CA MET A 384 24.39 -4.73 0.95
C MET A 384 25.75 -5.45 0.97
N ALA A 385 26.43 -5.51 -0.15
CA ALA A 385 27.75 -6.15 -0.27
C ALA A 385 28.83 -5.47 0.61
N MET A 386 28.69 -4.17 0.84
CA MET A 386 29.59 -3.42 1.74
C MET A 386 29.14 -3.47 3.21
N LYS A 387 28.09 -4.23 3.53
CA LYS A 387 27.46 -4.29 4.87
C LYS A 387 27.00 -2.91 5.42
N TRP A 388 26.71 -1.98 4.52
CA TRP A 388 26.13 -0.67 4.86
C TRP A 388 24.61 -0.72 5.00
N ALA A 389 24.01 -1.79 4.49
CA ALA A 389 22.58 -2.09 4.61
C ALA A 389 22.43 -3.56 5.00
N PRO A 390 21.42 -3.92 5.82
CA PRO A 390 21.11 -5.30 6.12
C PRO A 390 20.75 -6.06 4.84
N GLU A 391 21.17 -7.32 4.73
CA GLU A 391 20.91 -8.17 3.58
C GLU A 391 19.41 -8.48 3.42
N SER A 392 18.69 -8.53 4.54
CA SER A 392 17.24 -8.67 4.56
C SER A 392 16.50 -7.52 3.85
N GLY A 393 17.16 -6.38 3.62
CA GLY A 393 16.53 -5.17 3.07
C GLY A 393 15.45 -4.59 3.98
N LEU A 394 15.25 -5.18 5.15
CA LEU A 394 14.36 -4.72 6.20
C LEU A 394 15.20 -3.88 7.15
N GLY A 395 14.89 -2.60 7.27
CA GLY A 395 15.57 -1.73 8.21
C GLY A 395 15.64 -0.26 7.79
N PRO A 396 15.39 0.70 8.71
CA PRO A 396 15.64 2.09 8.43
C PRO A 396 17.15 2.29 8.32
N ASN A 397 17.68 2.07 7.14
CA ASN A 397 18.97 2.61 6.85
C ASN A 397 18.78 4.00 6.27
N PRO A 398 19.03 5.09 7.05
CA PRO A 398 18.88 6.46 6.55
C PRO A 398 19.64 6.68 5.25
N LEU A 399 20.76 5.97 5.06
CA LEU A 399 21.54 6.02 3.82
C LEU A 399 20.74 5.50 2.63
N LEU A 400 20.04 4.38 2.75
CA LEU A 400 19.21 3.84 1.68
C LEU A 400 18.02 4.75 1.36
N VAL A 401 17.39 5.35 2.36
CA VAL A 401 16.32 6.33 2.16
C VAL A 401 16.85 7.54 1.38
N TRP A 402 18.01 8.09 1.75
CA TRP A 402 18.65 9.19 1.02
C TRP A 402 19.09 8.78 -0.38
N MET A 403 19.58 7.56 -0.56
CA MET A 403 19.95 7.03 -1.88
C MET A 403 18.72 6.84 -2.76
N PHE A 404 17.60 6.38 -2.19
CA PHE A 404 16.31 6.32 -2.88
C PHE A 404 15.84 7.72 -3.31
N ALA A 405 15.78 8.67 -2.38
CA ALA A 405 15.39 10.04 -2.67
C ALA A 405 16.32 10.67 -3.73
N GLY A 406 17.63 10.47 -3.61
CA GLY A 406 18.62 10.92 -4.58
C GLY A 406 18.43 10.29 -5.96
N GLY A 407 18.23 8.99 -6.02
CA GLY A 407 17.96 8.25 -7.26
C GLY A 407 16.68 8.71 -7.96
N ALA A 408 15.60 8.88 -7.19
CA ALA A 408 14.32 9.39 -7.68
C ALA A 408 14.46 10.83 -8.21
N LEU A 409 15.15 11.71 -7.48
CA LEU A 409 15.39 13.10 -7.90
C LEU A 409 16.25 13.18 -9.18
N ILE A 410 17.31 12.37 -9.27
CA ILE A 410 18.15 12.30 -10.47
C ILE A 410 17.32 11.80 -11.66
N GLY A 411 16.59 10.71 -11.50
CA GLY A 411 15.73 10.15 -12.54
C GLY A 411 14.64 11.12 -12.99
N ALA A 412 13.99 11.80 -12.04
CA ALA A 412 13.01 12.85 -12.31
C ALA A 412 13.64 14.04 -13.06
N GLY A 413 14.83 14.49 -12.62
CA GLY A 413 15.58 15.54 -13.28
C GLY A 413 15.96 15.21 -14.72
N LEU A 414 16.49 14.01 -14.95
CA LEU A 414 16.84 13.53 -16.30
C LEU A 414 15.61 13.40 -17.22
N THR A 415 14.49 12.93 -16.68
CA THR A 415 13.24 12.80 -17.42
C THR A 415 12.65 14.17 -17.74
N THR A 416 12.60 15.07 -16.77
CA THR A 416 12.16 16.47 -16.96
C THR A 416 13.03 17.17 -17.99
N HIS A 417 14.35 17.08 -17.85
CA HIS A 417 15.29 17.68 -18.81
C HIS A 417 15.03 17.18 -20.25
N PHE A 418 14.85 15.88 -20.41
CA PHE A 418 14.56 15.29 -21.71
C PHE A 418 13.25 15.83 -22.31
N VAL A 419 12.17 15.86 -21.52
CA VAL A 419 10.86 16.34 -21.97
C VAL A 419 10.94 17.83 -22.34
N VAL A 420 11.52 18.66 -21.48
CA VAL A 420 11.67 20.10 -21.70
C VAL A 420 12.54 20.41 -22.94
N ARG A 421 13.67 19.70 -23.08
CA ARG A 421 14.54 19.82 -24.24
C ARG A 421 13.80 19.49 -25.53
N ARG A 422 13.10 18.36 -25.57
CA ARG A 422 12.28 17.96 -26.72
C ARG A 422 11.19 18.97 -27.04
N TRP A 423 10.60 19.58 -26.01
CA TRP A 423 9.62 20.65 -26.20
C TRP A 423 10.22 21.90 -26.84
N LYS A 424 11.37 22.35 -26.34
CA LYS A 424 12.11 23.50 -26.88
C LYS A 424 12.61 23.28 -28.30
N GLU A 425 13.04 22.07 -28.64
CA GLU A 425 13.48 21.68 -29.99
C GLU A 425 12.32 21.54 -31.00
N GLY A 426 11.08 21.86 -30.62
CA GLY A 426 9.90 21.71 -31.48
C GLY A 426 9.48 20.25 -31.75
N THR A 427 10.03 19.30 -31.00
CA THR A 427 9.71 17.89 -31.14
C THR A 427 8.75 17.38 -30.04
N GLY A 428 8.27 18.28 -29.19
CA GLY A 428 7.41 17.95 -28.02
C GLY A 428 6.11 17.22 -28.35
N GLN A 429 5.55 17.46 -29.55
CA GLN A 429 4.36 16.72 -30.01
C GLN A 429 4.64 15.21 -30.17
N GLY A 430 5.83 14.85 -30.66
CA GLY A 430 6.26 13.45 -30.73
C GLY A 430 6.46 12.84 -29.35
N THR A 431 6.99 13.59 -28.40
CA THR A 431 7.14 13.14 -27.00
C THR A 431 5.79 12.98 -26.31
N LEU A 432 4.85 13.90 -26.53
CA LEU A 432 3.47 13.77 -26.03
C LEU A 432 2.80 12.51 -26.58
N ALA A 433 2.90 12.26 -27.89
CA ALA A 433 2.36 11.05 -28.49
C ALA A 433 3.00 9.78 -27.91
N ALA A 434 4.32 9.78 -27.71
CA ALA A 434 5.04 8.66 -27.11
C ALA A 434 4.56 8.36 -25.67
N VAL A 435 4.42 9.39 -24.83
CA VAL A 435 3.94 9.23 -23.46
C VAL A 435 2.51 8.70 -23.43
N LEU A 436 1.61 9.27 -24.25
CA LEU A 436 0.21 8.80 -24.32
C LEU A 436 0.10 7.36 -24.81
N LEU A 437 0.91 6.94 -25.78
CA LEU A 437 0.95 5.55 -26.26
C LEU A 437 1.48 4.59 -25.18
N LEU A 438 2.54 4.97 -24.49
CA LEU A 438 3.10 4.16 -23.41
C LEU A 438 2.10 4.01 -22.26
N LEU A 439 1.46 5.09 -21.84
CA LEU A 439 0.47 5.06 -20.77
C LEU A 439 -0.77 4.26 -21.19
N ALA A 440 -1.29 4.45 -22.40
CA ALA A 440 -2.43 3.69 -22.91
C ALA A 440 -2.12 2.19 -22.99
N ALA A 441 -0.91 1.83 -23.46
CA ALA A 441 -0.47 0.43 -23.49
C ALA A 441 -0.32 -0.18 -22.10
N ALA A 442 0.15 0.60 -21.11
CA ALA A 442 0.31 0.16 -19.73
C ALA A 442 -1.03 0.08 -18.96
N CYS A 443 -2.01 0.91 -19.30
CA CYS A 443 -3.34 0.85 -18.68
C CYS A 443 -4.03 -0.50 -18.90
N VAL A 444 -3.89 -1.11 -20.09
CA VAL A 444 -4.59 -2.35 -20.44
C VAL A 444 -4.25 -3.51 -19.49
N PRO A 445 -2.97 -3.94 -19.36
CA PRO A 445 -2.63 -5.03 -18.44
C PRO A 445 -2.95 -4.67 -16.98
N LEU A 446 -2.77 -3.40 -16.57
CA LEU A 446 -3.06 -2.99 -15.22
C LEU A 446 -4.56 -3.09 -14.88
N MET A 447 -5.44 -2.73 -15.81
CA MET A 447 -6.90 -2.86 -15.66
C MET A 447 -7.35 -4.33 -15.62
N VAL A 448 -6.62 -5.23 -16.28
CA VAL A 448 -6.98 -6.66 -16.34
C VAL A 448 -6.41 -7.44 -15.16
N LEU A 449 -5.16 -7.20 -14.80
CA LEU A 449 -4.43 -8.01 -13.81
C LEU A 449 -4.57 -7.46 -12.39
N VAL A 450 -4.62 -6.13 -12.23
CA VAL A 450 -4.61 -5.44 -10.94
C VAL A 450 -5.56 -4.23 -10.98
N SER A 451 -6.84 -4.51 -11.22
CA SER A 451 -7.86 -3.47 -11.49
C SER A 451 -7.92 -2.38 -10.42
N GLY A 452 -7.79 -2.73 -9.14
CA GLY A 452 -7.80 -1.80 -8.02
C GLY A 452 -6.60 -0.84 -8.01
N ALA A 453 -5.50 -1.17 -8.70
CA ALA A 453 -4.33 -0.31 -8.87
C ALA A 453 -4.39 0.55 -10.14
N ALA A 454 -5.34 0.29 -11.04
CA ALA A 454 -5.37 0.90 -12.37
C ALA A 454 -5.48 2.44 -12.35
N TYR A 455 -6.11 3.01 -11.32
CA TYR A 455 -6.27 4.46 -11.15
C TYR A 455 -4.92 5.21 -11.19
N VAL A 456 -3.83 4.58 -10.77
CA VAL A 456 -2.47 5.15 -10.75
C VAL A 456 -1.99 5.54 -12.15
N LEU A 457 -2.42 4.84 -13.20
CA LEU A 457 -2.09 5.18 -14.60
C LEU A 457 -3.28 5.77 -15.37
N VAL A 458 -4.49 5.29 -15.11
CA VAL A 458 -5.70 5.72 -15.82
C VAL A 458 -5.95 7.21 -15.64
N LEU A 459 -5.92 7.69 -14.40
CA LEU A 459 -6.23 9.09 -14.11
C LEU A 459 -5.17 10.07 -14.65
N PRO A 460 -3.85 9.82 -14.49
CA PRO A 460 -2.83 10.64 -15.17
C PRO A 460 -2.91 10.61 -16.71
N THR A 461 -3.24 9.46 -17.29
CA THR A 461 -3.44 9.34 -18.74
C THR A 461 -4.57 10.23 -19.22
N LEU A 462 -5.71 10.14 -18.53
CA LEU A 462 -6.89 10.97 -18.82
C LEU A 462 -6.59 12.45 -18.64
N ALA A 463 -5.94 12.83 -17.54
CA ALA A 463 -5.55 14.21 -17.24
C ALA A 463 -4.64 14.82 -18.34
N LEU A 464 -3.63 14.05 -18.79
CA LEU A 464 -2.76 14.45 -19.88
C LEU A 464 -3.51 14.58 -21.20
N ALA A 465 -4.37 13.62 -21.55
CA ALA A 465 -5.15 13.64 -22.77
C ALA A 465 -6.14 14.82 -22.81
N LEU A 466 -6.87 15.07 -21.71
CA LEU A 466 -7.78 16.20 -21.57
C LEU A 466 -7.06 17.54 -21.68
N THR A 467 -5.88 17.67 -21.06
CA THR A 467 -5.04 18.89 -21.22
C THR A 467 -4.63 19.09 -22.68
N ALA A 468 -4.30 18.01 -23.38
CA ALA A 468 -3.91 18.07 -24.79
C ALA A 468 -5.07 18.43 -25.74
N LEU A 469 -6.30 18.03 -25.40
CA LEU A 469 -7.52 18.33 -26.15
C LEU A 469 -8.13 19.68 -25.79
N ALA A 470 -7.83 20.21 -24.62
CA ALA A 470 -8.42 21.44 -24.11
C ALA A 470 -8.17 22.63 -25.06
N PRO A 471 -9.20 23.46 -25.33
CA PRO A 471 -9.06 24.70 -26.04
C PRO A 471 -7.99 25.63 -25.42
N ARG A 472 -7.24 26.35 -26.23
CA ARG A 472 -6.12 27.18 -25.76
C ARG A 472 -6.48 28.14 -24.63
N ARG A 473 -7.71 28.66 -24.60
CA ARG A 473 -8.17 29.62 -23.58
C ARG A 473 -8.28 28.98 -22.18
N VAL A 474 -8.75 27.74 -22.07
CA VAL A 474 -8.97 27.05 -20.80
C VAL A 474 -7.84 26.08 -20.44
N ARG A 475 -6.94 25.80 -21.37
CA ARG A 475 -5.83 24.85 -21.18
C ARG A 475 -4.95 25.13 -19.96
N PRO A 476 -4.62 26.38 -19.59
CA PRO A 476 -3.86 26.64 -18.37
C PRO A 476 -4.58 26.14 -17.10
N VAL A 477 -5.89 26.36 -17.02
CA VAL A 477 -6.70 25.92 -15.88
C VAL A 477 -6.82 24.40 -15.86
N VAL A 478 -7.17 23.79 -17.00
CA VAL A 478 -7.24 22.32 -17.13
C VAL A 478 -5.89 21.68 -16.79
N GLY A 479 -4.78 22.26 -17.28
CA GLY A 479 -3.45 21.77 -16.98
C GLY A 479 -3.05 21.92 -15.53
N ALA A 480 -3.41 22.99 -14.86
CA ALA A 480 -3.16 23.18 -13.44
C ALA A 480 -3.92 22.13 -12.59
N LEU A 481 -5.21 21.92 -12.89
CA LEU A 481 -6.01 20.89 -12.24
C LEU A 481 -5.48 19.48 -12.51
N ALA A 482 -5.08 19.21 -13.76
CA ALA A 482 -4.48 17.93 -14.13
C ALA A 482 -3.15 17.68 -13.38
N ALA A 483 -2.28 18.69 -13.30
CA ALA A 483 -1.02 18.59 -12.57
C ALA A 483 -1.25 18.33 -11.08
N PHE A 484 -2.17 19.08 -10.47
CA PHE A 484 -2.57 18.85 -9.06
C PHE A 484 -3.09 17.44 -8.85
N SER A 485 -4.01 16.96 -9.71
CA SER A 485 -4.58 15.61 -9.60
C SER A 485 -3.52 14.52 -9.73
N ILE A 486 -2.57 14.66 -10.67
CA ILE A 486 -1.46 13.72 -10.84
C ILE A 486 -0.64 13.61 -9.55
N VAL A 487 -0.26 14.74 -8.96
CA VAL A 487 0.53 14.75 -7.73
C VAL A 487 -0.27 14.23 -6.55
N ALA A 488 -1.53 14.68 -6.39
CA ALA A 488 -2.40 14.29 -5.28
C ALA A 488 -2.71 12.78 -5.26
N ILE A 489 -2.74 12.13 -6.42
CA ILE A 489 -3.00 10.68 -6.54
C ILE A 489 -1.72 9.88 -6.41
N LEU A 490 -0.65 10.31 -7.08
CA LEU A 490 0.56 9.50 -7.21
C LEU A 490 1.51 9.62 -6.03
N ALA A 491 1.54 10.76 -5.33
CA ALA A 491 2.40 10.90 -4.17
C ALA A 491 2.01 9.93 -3.04
N PRO A 492 0.72 9.83 -2.62
CA PRO A 492 0.30 8.80 -1.65
C PRO A 492 0.54 7.37 -2.15
N ALA A 493 0.28 7.08 -3.44
CA ALA A 493 0.49 5.76 -4.00
C ALA A 493 1.97 5.34 -3.96
N VAL A 494 2.90 6.24 -4.27
CA VAL A 494 4.35 5.97 -4.19
C VAL A 494 4.78 5.73 -2.75
N LEU A 495 4.25 6.50 -1.80
CA LEU A 495 4.53 6.30 -0.38
C LEU A 495 4.01 4.94 0.11
N LEU A 496 2.78 4.56 -0.25
CA LEU A 496 2.22 3.25 0.09
C LEU A 496 3.03 2.08 -0.52
N ILE A 497 3.47 2.22 -1.78
CA ILE A 497 4.35 1.22 -2.42
C ILE A 497 5.68 1.14 -1.68
N HIS A 498 6.22 2.28 -1.24
CA HIS A 498 7.47 2.31 -0.49
C HIS A 498 7.33 1.58 0.85
N GLU A 499 6.30 1.89 1.63
CA GLU A 499 6.02 1.23 2.90
C GLU A 499 5.82 -0.29 2.71
N MET A 500 5.03 -0.69 1.71
CA MET A 500 4.72 -2.10 1.45
C MET A 500 5.95 -2.92 1.01
N LEU A 501 6.79 -2.37 0.13
CA LEU A 501 7.96 -3.05 -0.41
C LEU A 501 9.21 -2.85 0.44
N SER A 502 9.17 -1.92 1.38
CA SER A 502 10.32 -1.52 2.19
C SER A 502 11.55 -1.20 1.32
N LEU A 503 12.73 -1.34 1.87
CA LEU A 503 13.99 -1.16 1.14
C LEU A 503 14.39 -2.37 0.28
N THR A 504 13.63 -3.49 0.36
CA THR A 504 13.91 -4.71 -0.44
C THR A 504 13.81 -4.46 -1.94
N ALA A 505 12.93 -3.52 -2.35
CA ALA A 505 12.67 -3.22 -3.74
C ALA A 505 12.76 -1.72 -4.08
N VAL A 506 13.77 -1.01 -3.55
CA VAL A 506 14.04 0.42 -3.82
C VAL A 506 13.97 0.76 -5.32
N TRP A 507 14.45 -0.11 -6.18
CA TRP A 507 14.43 0.07 -7.64
C TRP A 507 13.00 0.10 -8.21
N VAL A 508 12.03 -0.61 -7.60
CA VAL A 508 10.61 -0.57 -7.97
C VAL A 508 10.02 0.77 -7.59
N THR A 509 10.28 1.23 -6.37
CA THR A 509 9.77 2.52 -5.87
C THR A 509 10.35 3.68 -6.68
N VAL A 510 11.64 3.65 -7.05
CA VAL A 510 12.27 4.63 -7.96
C VAL A 510 11.57 4.64 -9.31
N PHE A 511 11.26 3.47 -9.88
CA PHE A 511 10.51 3.37 -11.13
C PHE A 511 9.15 4.07 -11.02
N PHE A 512 8.37 3.75 -10.00
CA PHE A 512 7.05 4.36 -9.78
C PHE A 512 7.12 5.86 -9.48
N ALA A 513 8.17 6.34 -8.84
CA ALA A 513 8.38 7.77 -8.61
C ALA A 513 8.71 8.54 -9.90
N ILE A 514 9.36 7.92 -10.88
CA ILE A 514 9.79 8.56 -12.13
C ILE A 514 8.69 8.54 -13.20
N VAL A 515 7.90 7.48 -13.27
CA VAL A 515 6.83 7.31 -14.29
C VAL A 515 5.90 8.53 -14.38
N PRO A 516 5.42 9.15 -13.29
CA PRO A 516 4.53 10.31 -13.35
C PRO A 516 5.20 11.59 -13.82
N VAL A 517 6.52 11.66 -13.83
CA VAL A 517 7.26 12.91 -14.14
C VAL A 517 7.06 13.36 -15.58
N ALA A 518 7.06 12.43 -16.53
CA ALA A 518 6.87 12.77 -17.94
C ALA A 518 5.47 13.33 -18.24
N PRO A 519 4.36 12.71 -17.80
CA PRO A 519 3.02 13.30 -17.96
C PRO A 519 2.88 14.63 -17.22
N LEU A 520 3.41 14.76 -16.01
CA LEU A 520 3.36 16.00 -15.24
C LEU A 520 4.10 17.14 -15.97
N ALA A 521 5.33 16.91 -16.42
CA ALA A 521 6.10 17.89 -17.19
C ALA A 521 5.37 18.31 -18.47
N LEU A 522 4.76 17.36 -19.20
CA LEU A 522 4.01 17.65 -20.42
C LEU A 522 2.72 18.45 -20.14
N VAL A 523 2.02 18.16 -19.07
CA VAL A 523 0.85 18.92 -18.63
C VAL A 523 1.24 20.38 -18.36
N LEU A 524 2.30 20.60 -17.57
CA LEU A 524 2.79 21.94 -17.22
C LEU A 524 3.27 22.72 -18.45
N LEU A 525 4.02 22.08 -19.36
CA LEU A 525 4.48 22.69 -20.59
C LEU A 525 3.34 23.08 -21.55
N GLN A 526 2.29 22.25 -21.63
CA GLN A 526 1.10 22.55 -22.43
C GLN A 526 0.29 23.70 -21.81
N ALA A 527 0.16 23.74 -20.48
CA ALA A 527 -0.53 24.80 -19.76
C ALA A 527 0.19 26.14 -19.89
N GLY A 528 1.54 26.15 -19.82
CA GLY A 528 2.38 27.36 -19.88
C GLY A 528 2.66 27.90 -21.30
N SER A 529 2.27 27.19 -22.36
CA SER A 529 2.58 27.63 -23.74
C SER A 529 1.75 28.84 -24.15
N ARG A 530 2.19 30.03 -23.75
CA ARG A 530 1.73 31.30 -24.33
C ARG A 530 2.34 31.44 -25.74
N ARG A 531 1.52 31.84 -26.71
CA ARG A 531 2.04 32.28 -28.03
C ARG A 531 3.04 33.40 -27.78
N THR A 532 4.31 33.23 -28.10
CA THR A 532 5.11 34.36 -28.57
C THR A 532 4.36 34.91 -29.76
N ARG A 533 3.74 36.09 -29.62
CA ARG A 533 3.30 36.87 -30.77
C ARG A 533 4.54 37.02 -31.63
N SER A 534 4.57 36.39 -32.78
CA SER A 534 5.41 36.80 -33.87
C SER A 534 4.99 38.24 -34.19
N THR A 535 5.70 39.19 -33.68
CA THR A 535 5.72 40.55 -34.22
C THR A 535 6.37 40.40 -35.57
N THR A 536 5.54 40.17 -36.58
CA THR A 536 5.94 40.45 -37.97
C THR A 536 6.12 41.96 -38.03
N VAL A 537 7.36 42.39 -37.92
CA VAL A 537 7.74 43.75 -38.26
C VAL A 537 7.53 43.82 -39.77
N TRP A 538 6.45 44.47 -40.17
CA TRP A 538 6.28 44.93 -41.54
C TRP A 538 7.32 46.03 -41.73
N THR A 539 8.48 45.70 -42.27
CA THR A 539 9.33 46.68 -42.91
C THR A 539 8.61 47.10 -44.19
N THR A 540 7.92 48.25 -44.16
CA THR A 540 7.47 48.95 -45.34
C THR A 540 8.72 49.46 -46.04
N SER A 541 9.15 48.81 -47.11
CA SER A 541 10.03 49.35 -48.08
C SER A 541 9.23 50.40 -48.90
N SER A 542 9.34 51.63 -48.53
CA SER A 542 8.93 52.70 -49.41
C SER A 542 10.01 52.89 -50.52
N SER A 543 9.74 52.31 -51.67
CA SER A 543 10.36 52.68 -52.90
C SER A 543 9.54 53.84 -53.48
N ASP A 544 9.98 55.05 -53.28
CA ASP A 544 9.62 56.19 -54.16
C ASP A 544 10.89 56.75 -54.79
N ALA A 545 11.00 56.42 -56.04
CA ALA A 545 11.91 57.06 -56.97
C ALA A 545 11.30 58.38 -57.42
N VAL A 546 12.04 59.45 -57.34
CA VAL A 546 11.86 60.64 -58.16
C VAL A 546 13.24 61.08 -58.66
N PRO A 547 13.37 61.37 -59.96
CA PRO A 547 14.63 61.68 -60.58
C PRO A 547 14.85 63.18 -60.68
N ASP A 548 16.06 63.51 -61.09
CA ASP A 548 16.54 64.76 -61.79
C ASP A 548 17.03 65.93 -60.94
N SER A 549 18.17 66.36 -61.15
CA SER A 549 18.86 67.17 -62.11
C SER A 549 20.07 67.85 -61.51
N ALA A 550 21.12 67.73 -62.27
CA ALA A 550 22.07 68.76 -62.67
C ALA A 550 22.95 69.49 -61.64
N ALA A 551 24.15 69.33 -61.95
CA ALA A 551 25.15 70.40 -62.16
C ALA A 551 26.17 70.70 -61.07
N THR A 552 27.37 70.43 -61.53
CA THR A 552 28.57 71.21 -61.44
C THR A 552 29.36 71.43 -60.16
N ALA A 553 30.57 71.01 -60.36
CA ALA A 553 31.82 71.69 -60.07
C ALA A 553 32.31 71.83 -58.62
N GLY A 554 33.53 71.42 -58.47
CA GLY A 554 34.43 72.10 -57.60
C GLY A 554 35.38 71.27 -56.75
N ARG A 555 36.44 70.86 -57.34
CA ARG A 555 37.85 70.91 -56.90
C ARG A 555 38.16 71.09 -55.41
N ALA A 556 39.09 70.30 -55.05
CA ALA A 556 40.40 70.62 -54.43
C ALA A 556 40.51 70.08 -52.99
N ALA A 557 41.34 69.13 -52.90
CA ALA A 557 42.68 69.16 -52.32
C ALA A 557 42.79 69.25 -50.83
N ALA A 558 43.40 68.25 -50.39
CA ALA A 558 44.69 68.21 -49.70
C ALA A 558 44.63 67.98 -48.18
N THR A 559 45.35 66.92 -47.86
CA THR A 559 46.28 66.80 -46.72
C THR A 559 45.71 66.88 -45.31
N ALA A 560 45.71 65.83 -44.61
CA ALA A 560 46.72 65.24 -43.71
C ALA A 560 46.20 63.93 -43.12
#